data_2368362f0568a01e4f03b9d0f836373b
#
_entry.id   2368362f0568a01e4f03b9d0f836373b
#
_cell.length_a   1.000
_cell.length_b   1.000
_cell.length_c   1.000
_cell.angle_alpha   90.00
_cell.angle_beta   90.00
_cell.angle_gamma   90.00
#
_symmetry.space_group_name_H-M   'P 1'
#
loop_
_entity.id
_entity.type
_entity.pdbx_description
1 polymer ?
#
loop_
_entity_poly.entity_id
_entity_poly.type
_entity_poly.pdbx_seq_one_letter_code
_entity_poly.pdbx_strand_id
1 'polypeptide(L)'
;MKKKLEGKVALITGSGRGIGRELALMLAKDGAHIVVNDLDADPANQTVSDIMDMGGKAVACNGSVTDDDFAERFINTALESFGGIDIIVNNAGYTWDNVIQKMDDKQWDAILEC
;
A
#
# COMPACT_ATOMS: atom_id res chain seq x y z
N MET A 1 -11.16 -7.01 -21.71
CA MET A 1 -11.48 -7.85 -20.54
C MET A 1 -11.44 -7.02 -19.26
N LYS A 2 -12.43 -7.19 -18.41
CA LYS A 2 -12.51 -6.42 -17.16
C LYS A 2 -11.45 -6.90 -16.17
N LYS A 3 -10.72 -5.95 -15.56
CA LYS A 3 -9.71 -6.27 -14.56
C LYS A 3 -10.37 -6.65 -13.24
N LYS A 4 -9.89 -7.70 -12.59
CA LYS A 4 -10.50 -8.26 -11.37
C LYS A 4 -10.44 -7.33 -10.17
N LEU A 5 -9.39 -6.51 -10.09
CA LEU A 5 -9.16 -5.65 -8.93
C LEU A 5 -9.38 -4.17 -9.24
N GLU A 6 -10.09 -3.86 -10.30
CA GLU A 6 -10.27 -2.48 -10.71
C GLU A 6 -10.91 -1.66 -9.60
N GLY A 7 -10.25 -0.56 -9.24
CA GLY A 7 -10.69 0.34 -8.19
C GLY A 7 -10.39 -0.11 -6.77
N LYS A 8 -9.85 -1.31 -6.57
CA LYS A 8 -9.45 -1.77 -5.24
C LYS A 8 -8.16 -1.09 -4.81
N VAL A 9 -8.00 -0.87 -3.52
CA VAL A 9 -6.82 -0.20 -2.95
C VAL A 9 -6.01 -1.19 -2.14
N ALA A 10 -4.74 -1.37 -2.50
CA ALA A 10 -3.86 -2.32 -1.84
C ALA A 10 -2.67 -1.62 -1.19
N LEU A 11 -2.44 -1.91 0.08
CA LEU A 11 -1.28 -1.46 0.83
C LEU A 11 -0.29 -2.61 0.93
N ILE A 12 0.95 -2.39 0.50
CA ILE A 12 1.96 -3.45 0.48
C ILE A 12 3.23 -2.95 1.17
N THR A 13 3.60 -3.56 2.29
CA THR A 13 4.86 -3.21 2.96
C THR A 13 6.04 -3.81 2.21
N GLY A 14 7.18 -3.11 2.21
CA GLY A 14 8.38 -3.59 1.53
C GLY A 14 8.21 -3.76 0.04
N SER A 15 7.45 -2.87 -0.62
CA SER A 15 7.07 -3.04 -2.02
C SER A 15 7.94 -2.25 -2.99
N GLY A 16 9.03 -1.65 -2.51
CA GLY A 16 9.99 -0.98 -3.40
C GLY A 16 10.93 -1.96 -4.10
N ARG A 17 11.03 -3.19 -3.61
CA ARG A 17 11.96 -4.17 -4.17
C ARG A 17 11.51 -5.60 -3.89
N GLY A 18 12.12 -6.56 -4.60
CA GLY A 18 11.93 -7.98 -4.36
C GLY A 18 10.49 -8.46 -4.58
N ILE A 19 10.06 -9.40 -3.73
CA ILE A 19 8.73 -10.01 -3.84
C ILE A 19 7.62 -8.97 -3.67
N GLY A 20 7.80 -8.01 -2.76
CA GLY A 20 6.81 -6.95 -2.56
C GLY A 20 6.60 -6.10 -3.80
N ARG A 21 7.68 -5.80 -4.52
CA ARG A 21 7.60 -5.07 -5.78
C ARG A 21 6.84 -5.88 -6.83
N GLU A 22 7.15 -7.17 -6.95
CA GLU A 22 6.46 -8.04 -7.91
C GLU A 22 4.96 -8.12 -7.62
N LEU A 23 4.59 -8.22 -6.35
CA LEU A 23 3.18 -8.23 -5.96
C LEU A 23 2.51 -6.91 -6.31
N ALA A 24 3.18 -5.78 -6.05
CA ALA A 24 2.64 -4.46 -6.38
C ALA A 24 2.36 -4.33 -7.87
N LEU A 25 3.30 -4.75 -8.69
CA LEU A 25 3.14 -4.70 -10.15
C LEU A 25 2.02 -5.62 -10.62
N MET A 26 1.92 -6.82 -10.04
CA MET A 26 0.90 -7.80 -10.39
C MET A 26 -0.50 -7.28 -10.05
N LEU A 27 -0.69 -6.76 -8.84
CA LEU A 27 -1.99 -6.24 -8.42
C LEU A 27 -2.37 -4.99 -9.21
N ALA A 28 -1.40 -4.13 -9.51
CA ALA A 28 -1.64 -2.95 -10.33
C ALA A 28 -2.07 -3.33 -11.75
N LYS A 29 -1.49 -4.38 -12.30
CA LYS A 29 -1.87 -4.90 -13.61
C LYS A 29 -3.31 -5.37 -13.63
N ASP A 30 -3.81 -5.88 -12.49
CA ASP A 30 -5.21 -6.28 -12.34
C ASP A 30 -6.15 -5.11 -11.99
N GLY A 31 -5.64 -3.89 -11.97
CA GLY A 31 -6.45 -2.68 -11.77
C GLY A 31 -6.42 -2.10 -10.37
N ALA A 32 -5.69 -2.68 -9.44
CA ALA A 32 -5.61 -2.16 -8.09
C ALA A 32 -4.82 -0.85 -8.04
N HIS A 33 -5.21 0.04 -7.14
CA HIS A 33 -4.44 1.23 -6.79
C HIS A 33 -3.50 0.84 -5.65
N ILE A 34 -2.22 1.18 -5.75
CA ILE A 34 -1.20 0.66 -4.84
C ILE A 34 -0.62 1.76 -3.96
N VAL A 35 -0.55 1.52 -2.65
CA VAL A 35 0.27 2.34 -1.77
C VAL A 35 1.57 1.55 -1.55
N VAL A 36 2.66 2.08 -2.10
CA VAL A 36 3.98 1.44 -2.08
C VAL A 36 4.74 1.89 -0.85
N ASN A 37 5.30 0.94 -0.11
CA ASN A 37 6.14 1.22 1.04
C ASN A 37 7.54 0.64 0.86
N ASP A 38 8.54 1.40 1.24
CA ASP A 38 9.90 0.91 1.42
C ASP A 38 10.59 1.83 2.44
N LEU A 39 11.68 1.34 3.04
CA LEU A 39 12.54 2.17 3.90
C LEU A 39 13.14 3.30 3.09
N ASP A 40 13.55 3.01 1.87
CA ASP A 40 14.25 3.94 1.00
C ASP A 40 13.29 4.54 -0.02
N ALA A 41 13.42 5.84 -0.22
CA ALA A 41 12.56 6.57 -1.15
C ALA A 41 12.77 6.14 -2.61
N ASP A 42 14.02 5.92 -3.01
CA ASP A 42 14.32 5.63 -4.41
C ASP A 42 13.66 4.33 -4.91
N PRO A 43 13.79 3.19 -4.24
CA PRO A 43 13.06 1.98 -4.66
C PRO A 43 11.54 2.15 -4.66
N ALA A 44 10.99 2.83 -3.64
CA ALA A 44 9.55 3.06 -3.58
C ALA A 44 9.09 3.90 -4.76
N ASN A 45 9.80 4.98 -5.06
CA ASN A 45 9.46 5.86 -6.17
C ASN A 45 9.61 5.16 -7.52
N GLN A 46 10.59 4.28 -7.65
CA GLN A 46 10.77 3.51 -8.88
C GLN A 46 9.59 2.56 -9.12
N THR A 47 9.13 1.89 -8.07
CA THR A 47 7.95 1.02 -8.18
C THR A 47 6.70 1.82 -8.56
N VAL A 48 6.51 2.99 -7.95
CA VAL A 48 5.40 3.88 -8.31
C VAL A 48 5.48 4.29 -9.77
N SER A 49 6.66 4.70 -10.21
CA SER A 49 6.88 5.11 -11.60
C SER A 49 6.56 3.97 -12.58
N ASP A 50 7.01 2.77 -12.27
CA ASP A 50 6.77 1.62 -13.13
C ASP A 50 5.28 1.27 -13.20
N ILE A 51 4.56 1.39 -12.09
CA ILE A 51 3.11 1.18 -12.08
C ILE A 51 2.41 2.21 -12.94
N MET A 52 2.79 3.47 -12.81
CA MET A 52 2.19 4.54 -13.61
C MET A 52 2.48 4.38 -15.09
N ASP A 53 3.68 3.91 -15.44
CA ASP A 53 4.04 3.63 -16.84
C ASP A 53 3.18 2.51 -17.46
N MET A 54 2.66 1.60 -16.63
CA MET A 54 1.72 0.56 -17.07
C MET A 54 0.28 1.07 -17.20
N GLY A 55 0.04 2.32 -16.88
CA GLY A 55 -1.32 2.88 -16.86
C GLY A 55 -2.04 2.69 -15.53
N GLY A 56 -1.33 2.22 -14.49
CA GLY A 56 -1.91 2.05 -13.16
C GLY A 56 -1.80 3.29 -12.31
N LYS A 57 -2.23 3.18 -11.05
CA LYS A 57 -2.16 4.28 -10.08
C LYS A 57 -1.45 3.81 -8.82
N ALA A 58 -0.51 4.61 -8.36
CA ALA A 58 0.25 4.30 -7.16
C ALA A 58 0.76 5.57 -6.49
N VAL A 59 0.94 5.48 -5.18
CA VAL A 59 1.59 6.53 -4.39
C VAL A 59 2.57 5.86 -3.44
N ALA A 60 3.58 6.60 -3.01
CA ALA A 60 4.59 6.09 -2.08
C ALA A 60 4.32 6.58 -0.66
N CYS A 61 4.54 5.71 0.31
CA CYS A 61 4.59 6.06 1.72
C CYS A 61 5.85 5.43 2.29
N ASN A 62 6.92 6.21 2.34
CA ASN A 62 8.23 5.73 2.79
C ASN A 62 8.31 5.69 4.30
N GLY A 63 9.16 4.83 4.82
CA GLY A 63 9.45 4.75 6.24
C GLY A 63 9.56 3.33 6.72
N SER A 64 10.06 3.21 7.96
CA SER A 64 10.14 1.91 8.62
C SER A 64 8.80 1.52 9.19
N VAL A 65 8.40 0.28 8.96
CA VAL A 65 7.18 -0.27 9.55
C VAL A 65 7.23 -0.29 11.08
N THR A 66 8.43 -0.06 11.67
CA THR A 66 8.60 0.03 13.11
C THR A 66 8.50 1.45 13.66
N ASP A 67 8.36 2.46 12.81
CA ASP A 67 8.18 3.84 13.27
C ASP A 67 6.84 3.99 13.98
N ASP A 68 6.81 4.78 15.06
CA ASP A 68 5.60 4.92 15.88
C ASP A 68 4.39 5.43 15.11
N ASP A 69 4.62 6.32 14.14
CA ASP A 69 3.55 6.93 13.35
C ASP A 69 3.32 6.26 12.01
N PHE A 70 4.03 5.16 11.72
CA PHE A 70 3.97 4.55 10.40
C PHE A 70 2.56 4.07 10.05
N ALA A 71 1.91 3.38 10.97
CA ALA A 71 0.58 2.84 10.73
C ALA A 71 -0.39 3.95 10.31
N GLU A 72 -0.38 5.05 11.05
CA GLU A 72 -1.25 6.19 10.77
C GLU A 72 -0.94 6.82 9.42
N ARG A 73 0.34 7.05 9.13
CA ARG A 73 0.74 7.62 7.84
C ARG A 73 0.36 6.74 6.66
N PHE A 74 0.57 5.42 6.80
CA PHE A 74 0.30 4.46 5.75
C PHE A 74 -1.20 4.40 5.42
N ILE A 75 -2.02 4.27 6.47
CA ILE A 75 -3.48 4.25 6.33
C ILE A 75 -3.99 5.58 5.75
N ASN A 76 -3.53 6.69 6.30
CA ASN A 76 -3.96 8.02 5.83
C ASN A 76 -3.57 8.27 4.38
N THR A 77 -2.41 7.79 3.96
CA THR A 77 -1.99 7.91 2.56
C THR A 77 -3.00 7.23 1.64
N ALA A 78 -3.45 6.03 1.99
CA ALA A 78 -4.44 5.32 1.20
C ALA A 78 -5.78 6.04 1.18
N LEU A 79 -6.24 6.52 2.33
CA LEU A 79 -7.53 7.21 2.43
C LEU A 79 -7.53 8.53 1.66
N GLU A 80 -6.46 9.32 1.79
CA GLU A 80 -6.36 10.61 1.10
C GLU A 80 -6.18 10.45 -0.41
N SER A 81 -5.42 9.44 -0.83
CA SER A 81 -5.11 9.26 -2.26
C SER A 81 -6.18 8.49 -3.00
N PHE A 82 -6.79 7.50 -2.38
CA PHE A 82 -7.69 6.56 -3.06
C PHE A 82 -9.04 6.39 -2.38
N GLY A 83 -9.23 6.95 -1.20
CA GLY A 83 -10.53 6.94 -0.53
C GLY A 83 -10.89 5.67 0.23
N GLY A 84 -10.00 4.69 0.32
CA GLY A 84 -10.31 3.47 1.06
C GLY A 84 -9.18 2.47 1.06
N ILE A 85 -9.41 1.32 1.66
CA ILE A 85 -8.46 0.22 1.75
C ILE A 85 -9.22 -1.09 1.57
N ASP A 86 -8.78 -1.91 0.63
CA ASP A 86 -9.42 -3.21 0.36
C ASP A 86 -8.49 -4.37 0.62
N ILE A 87 -7.18 -4.19 0.41
CA ILE A 87 -6.20 -5.26 0.47
C ILE A 87 -5.00 -4.77 1.26
N ILE A 88 -4.52 -5.60 2.18
CA ILE A 88 -3.29 -5.33 2.93
C ILE A 88 -2.37 -6.53 2.77
N VAL A 89 -1.15 -6.29 2.26
CA VAL A 89 -0.15 -7.33 2.09
C VAL A 89 1.03 -7.06 3.01
N ASN A 90 1.27 -7.96 3.95
CA ASN A 90 2.39 -7.85 4.86
C ASN A 90 3.60 -8.60 4.29
N ASN A 91 4.36 -7.91 3.45
CA ASN A 91 5.56 -8.48 2.87
C ASN A 91 6.80 -8.24 3.75
N ALA A 92 6.75 -7.24 4.63
CA ALA A 92 7.87 -6.91 5.52
C ALA A 92 7.88 -7.74 6.80
N GLY A 93 7.04 -8.77 6.90
CA GLY A 93 7.06 -9.73 8.01
C GLY A 93 6.09 -9.41 9.15
N TYR A 94 6.51 -9.66 10.37
CA TYR A 94 5.68 -9.64 11.58
C TYR A 94 5.04 -8.30 11.94
N THR A 95 5.34 -7.29 11.21
CA THR A 95 5.04 -5.90 11.59
C THR A 95 3.57 -5.53 11.55
N TRP A 96 2.72 -6.31 10.87
CA TRP A 96 1.30 -5.98 10.78
C TRP A 96 0.59 -6.00 12.12
N ASP A 97 1.02 -6.87 13.04
CA ASP A 97 0.44 -6.88 14.38
C ASP A 97 0.64 -5.52 15.06
N ASN A 98 1.83 -4.92 14.91
CA ASN A 98 2.11 -3.60 15.46
C ASN A 98 1.33 -2.51 14.74
N VAL A 99 1.19 -2.60 13.43
CA VAL A 99 0.42 -1.62 12.64
C VAL A 99 -1.04 -1.65 13.08
N ILE A 100 -1.62 -2.83 13.17
CA ILE A 100 -3.02 -3.01 13.55
C ILE A 100 -3.27 -2.50 14.97
N GLN A 101 -2.37 -2.80 15.91
CA GLN A 101 -2.52 -2.36 17.30
C GLN A 101 -2.46 -0.85 17.47
N LYS A 102 -1.82 -0.13 16.55
CA LYS A 102 -1.69 1.32 16.59
C LYS A 102 -2.83 2.06 15.90
N MET A 103 -3.72 1.33 15.23
CA MET A 103 -4.83 1.95 14.52
C MET A 103 -5.91 2.40 15.50
N ASP A 104 -6.45 3.60 15.29
CA ASP A 104 -7.56 4.08 16.08
C ASP A 104 -8.91 3.61 15.49
N ASP A 105 -9.99 3.83 16.25
CA ASP A 105 -11.32 3.37 15.85
C ASP A 105 -11.76 3.94 14.51
N LYS A 106 -11.40 5.18 14.23
CA LYS A 106 -11.75 5.85 12.97
C LYS A 106 -11.07 5.16 11.79
N GLN A 107 -9.82 4.76 11.95
CA GLN A 107 -9.09 4.06 10.90
C GLN A 107 -9.68 2.67 10.65
N TRP A 108 -10.05 1.97 11.72
CA TRP A 108 -10.73 0.68 11.61
C TRP A 108 -12.06 0.81 10.87
N ASP A 109 -12.86 1.81 11.22
CA ASP A 109 -14.14 2.05 10.58
C ASP A 109 -13.96 2.32 9.08
N ALA A 110 -12.95 3.09 8.71
CA ALA A 110 -12.66 3.38 7.30
C ALA A 110 -12.33 2.10 6.52
N ILE A 111 -11.58 1.17 7.13
CA ILE A 111 -11.26 -0.11 6.50
C ILE A 111 -12.51 -0.98 6.36
N LEU A 112 -13.30 -1.07 7.41
CA LEU A 112 -14.47 -1.94 7.42
C LEU A 112 -15.57 -1.46 6.47
N GLU A 113 -15.65 -0.18 6.20
CA GLU A 113 -16.62 0.40 5.29
C GLU A 113 -16.23 0.24 3.81
N CYS A 114 -14.99 -0.07 3.56
CA CYS A 114 -14.52 -0.31 2.22
C CYS A 114 -14.80 -1.76 1.78
#